data_760d8df64693cae73f2888c304603adf
#
_entry.id   760d8df64693cae73f2888c304603adf
#
_cell.length_a   1.000
_cell.length_b   1.000
_cell.length_c   1.000
_cell.angle_alpha   90.00
_cell.angle_beta   90.00
_cell.angle_gamma   90.00
#
_symmetry.space_group_name_H-M   'P 1'
#
loop_
_entity.id
_entity.type
_entity.pdbx_description
1 polymer ?
#
loop_
_entity_poly.entity_id
_entity_poly.type
_entity_poly.pdbx_seq_one_letter_code
_entity_poly.pdbx_strand_id
1 'polypeptide(L)'
;MEQSNKGTYLIAGAIILAGLLIGFGVYFGNSDIKTETDPSDISNNQEIKLNPITKDDHILGNPNADVIVVEFSDTECPFCKTFHQTMNKIIENYGKNGRVAWVYRHFPLTSLHTKAVEEANATECAYELGGNEGFWSYINKVYEITPSNDGLDLEKLPEIAVELGFDKVKFEECQKNQKFIKKIMLNYDDAIASGGNGTPHNILLTKNNDMFQVDGAFPYEMMRSVIDIVLKSVDEKQDFETTNNAIKLIIGR
;
A
#
# COMPACT_ATOMS: atom_id res chain seq x y z
N MET A 1 43.39 44.04 -44.34
CA MET A 1 42.25 43.37 -43.79
C MET A 1 42.38 41.89 -44.03
N GLU A 2 43.15 41.20 -43.20
CA GLU A 2 43.41 39.79 -43.32
C GLU A 2 43.51 39.16 -41.91
N GLN A 3 42.40 39.07 -41.23
CA GLN A 3 42.23 38.37 -39.98
C GLN A 3 40.83 37.78 -39.92
N SER A 4 40.61 36.55 -40.38
CA SER A 4 39.38 35.86 -39.99
C SER A 4 39.33 34.34 -40.32
N ASN A 5 40.35 33.71 -40.89
CA ASN A 5 40.19 32.33 -41.29
C ASN A 5 40.79 31.27 -40.35
N LYS A 6 41.68 31.64 -39.41
CA LYS A 6 42.34 30.66 -38.52
C LYS A 6 41.39 30.10 -37.44
N GLY A 7 40.45 30.89 -36.95
CA GLY A 7 39.46 30.40 -35.93
C GLY A 7 38.47 29.40 -36.47
N THR A 8 38.03 29.58 -37.72
CA THR A 8 37.03 28.74 -38.35
C THR A 8 37.56 27.30 -38.63
N TYR A 9 38.83 27.20 -39.04
CA TYR A 9 39.49 25.91 -39.27
C TYR A 9 39.78 25.14 -37.96
N LEU A 10 40.07 25.87 -36.86
CA LEU A 10 40.25 25.26 -35.54
C LEU A 10 38.97 24.65 -34.98
N ILE A 11 37.84 25.32 -35.16
CA ILE A 11 36.52 24.79 -34.73
C ILE A 11 36.06 23.63 -35.58
N ALA A 12 36.27 23.70 -36.92
CA ALA A 12 35.94 22.59 -37.82
C ALA A 12 36.80 21.33 -37.52
N GLY A 13 38.09 21.54 -37.21
CA GLY A 13 39.01 20.46 -36.82
C GLY A 13 38.61 19.76 -35.51
N ALA A 14 38.18 20.54 -34.50
CA ALA A 14 37.73 19.98 -33.21
C ALA A 14 36.44 19.16 -33.33
N ILE A 15 35.52 19.56 -34.19
CA ILE A 15 34.24 18.82 -34.41
C ILE A 15 34.54 17.48 -35.15
N ILE A 16 35.44 17.48 -36.13
CA ILE A 16 35.82 16.26 -36.86
C ILE A 16 36.55 15.30 -35.92
N LEU A 17 37.44 15.77 -35.03
CA LEU A 17 38.13 14.94 -34.07
C LEU A 17 37.21 14.33 -33.04
N ALA A 18 36.21 15.10 -32.52
CA ALA A 18 35.18 14.61 -31.61
C ALA A 18 34.29 13.54 -32.29
N GLY A 19 33.91 13.76 -33.53
CA GLY A 19 33.13 12.78 -34.32
C GLY A 19 33.86 11.47 -34.57
N LEU A 20 35.16 11.52 -34.83
CA LEU A 20 36.01 10.32 -35.02
C LEU A 20 36.19 9.54 -33.72
N LEU A 21 36.35 10.20 -32.58
CA LEU A 21 36.45 9.56 -31.26
C LEU A 21 35.15 8.89 -30.83
N ILE A 22 34.03 9.49 -31.13
CA ILE A 22 32.70 8.89 -30.86
C ILE A 22 32.47 7.70 -31.81
N GLY A 23 32.76 7.85 -33.10
CA GLY A 23 32.63 6.79 -34.08
C GLY A 23 33.52 5.60 -33.78
N PHE A 24 34.75 5.84 -33.31
CA PHE A 24 35.70 4.78 -32.94
C PHE A 24 35.26 4.06 -31.66
N GLY A 25 34.71 4.79 -30.66
CA GLY A 25 34.15 4.22 -29.45
C GLY A 25 32.94 3.31 -29.72
N VAL A 26 32.07 3.67 -30.66
CA VAL A 26 30.90 2.85 -31.06
C VAL A 26 31.34 1.65 -31.90
N TYR A 27 32.38 1.78 -32.77
CA TYR A 27 32.82 0.70 -33.65
C TYR A 27 33.65 -0.37 -32.91
N PHE A 28 34.45 0.02 -31.91
CA PHE A 28 35.25 -0.92 -31.11
C PHE A 28 34.67 -1.27 -29.75
N GLY A 29 33.64 -0.53 -29.28
CA GLY A 29 32.93 -0.84 -28.05
C GLY A 29 31.89 -1.96 -28.18
N ASN A 30 31.72 -2.52 -29.38
CA ASN A 30 30.76 -3.60 -29.64
C ASN A 30 31.39 -4.99 -29.42
N SER A 31 32.04 -5.18 -28.27
CA SER A 31 32.44 -6.52 -27.82
C SER A 31 31.32 -7.05 -26.92
N ASP A 32 30.50 -7.93 -27.50
CA ASP A 32 29.75 -9.00 -26.85
C ASP A 32 28.98 -8.64 -25.54
N ILE A 33 28.11 -7.62 -25.57
CA ILE A 33 26.93 -7.67 -24.71
C ILE A 33 25.94 -8.60 -25.42
N LYS A 34 26.05 -9.89 -25.18
CA LYS A 34 24.97 -10.83 -25.39
C LYS A 34 23.90 -10.52 -24.35
N THR A 35 23.04 -9.55 -24.62
CA THR A 35 21.74 -9.47 -24.01
C THR A 35 20.84 -10.47 -24.77
N GLU A 36 21.04 -11.75 -24.53
CA GLU A 36 19.97 -12.72 -24.66
C GLU A 36 19.00 -12.45 -23.47
N THR A 37 18.23 -11.40 -23.56
CA THR A 37 16.97 -11.33 -22.82
C THR A 37 16.00 -12.18 -23.61
N ASP A 38 15.88 -13.44 -23.20
CA ASP A 38 14.78 -14.31 -23.57
C ASP A 38 13.49 -13.55 -23.24
N PRO A 39 12.58 -13.29 -24.19
CA PRO A 39 11.30 -12.65 -23.92
C PRO A 39 10.41 -13.45 -22.96
N SER A 40 10.81 -14.67 -22.60
CA SER A 40 10.12 -15.52 -21.61
C SER A 40 10.52 -15.23 -20.17
N ASP A 41 11.57 -14.43 -19.89
CA ASP A 41 12.03 -14.10 -18.53
C ASP A 41 11.47 -12.77 -17.98
N ILE A 42 10.41 -12.22 -18.58
CA ILE A 42 9.60 -11.18 -17.92
C ILE A 42 8.57 -11.87 -17.00
N SER A 43 9.03 -12.74 -16.16
CA SER A 43 8.39 -13.02 -14.89
C SER A 43 8.67 -11.81 -14.00
N ASN A 44 7.80 -10.82 -14.09
CA ASN A 44 7.81 -9.64 -13.19
C ASN A 44 7.33 -10.10 -11.81
N ASN A 45 8.04 -11.07 -11.25
CA ASN A 45 7.83 -11.55 -9.88
C ASN A 45 8.56 -10.57 -8.96
N GLN A 46 8.04 -9.34 -8.87
CA GLN A 46 8.53 -8.38 -7.90
C GLN A 46 8.20 -8.98 -6.53
N GLU A 47 9.23 -9.41 -5.81
CA GLU A 47 9.10 -9.94 -4.45
C GLU A 47 8.40 -8.88 -3.58
N ILE A 48 7.22 -9.22 -3.07
CA ILE A 48 6.46 -8.32 -2.18
C ILE A 48 7.24 -8.20 -0.88
N LYS A 49 7.69 -6.99 -0.55
CA LYS A 49 8.38 -6.67 0.69
C LYS A 49 7.38 -6.12 1.69
N LEU A 50 6.85 -6.96 2.54
CA LEU A 50 5.91 -6.60 3.59
C LEU A 50 6.59 -6.74 4.95
N ASN A 51 6.52 -5.71 5.79
CA ASN A 51 6.98 -5.80 7.17
C ASN A 51 6.15 -6.83 7.94
N PRO A 52 6.79 -7.63 8.82
CA PRO A 52 6.08 -8.61 9.63
C PRO A 52 4.92 -7.98 10.41
N ILE A 53 3.84 -8.75 10.56
CA ILE A 53 2.74 -8.36 11.43
C ILE A 53 3.19 -8.50 12.88
N THR A 54 2.94 -7.48 13.68
CA THR A 54 3.37 -7.39 15.08
C THR A 54 2.17 -7.09 16.00
N LYS A 55 2.41 -7.09 17.31
CA LYS A 55 1.41 -6.67 18.30
C LYS A 55 0.98 -5.20 18.20
N ASP A 56 1.76 -4.38 17.46
CA ASP A 56 1.50 -2.96 17.28
C ASP A 56 0.59 -2.71 16.06
N ASP A 57 0.28 -3.77 15.28
CA ASP A 57 -0.69 -3.71 14.20
C ASP A 57 -2.13 -3.77 14.73
N HIS A 58 -3.03 -3.13 14.01
CA HIS A 58 -4.47 -3.17 14.30
C HIS A 58 -5.10 -4.36 13.59
N ILE A 59 -5.39 -5.43 14.36
CA ILE A 59 -5.88 -6.70 13.83
C ILE A 59 -7.32 -6.91 14.22
N LEU A 60 -8.20 -7.15 13.25
CA LEU A 60 -9.56 -7.61 13.43
C LEU A 60 -9.66 -9.08 13.03
N GLY A 61 -10.01 -9.94 13.99
CA GLY A 61 -10.04 -11.39 13.82
C GLY A 61 -8.91 -12.12 14.54
N ASN A 62 -8.63 -13.35 14.11
CA ASN A 62 -7.60 -14.19 14.72
C ASN A 62 -6.20 -13.83 14.18
N PRO A 63 -5.23 -13.41 15.01
CA PRO A 63 -3.88 -13.10 14.54
C PRO A 63 -3.13 -14.30 13.95
N ASN A 64 -3.61 -15.53 14.19
CA ASN A 64 -3.07 -16.77 13.62
C ASN A 64 -3.99 -17.33 12.52
N ALA A 65 -4.75 -16.49 11.82
CA ALA A 65 -5.65 -16.92 10.75
C ALA A 65 -4.88 -17.57 9.59
N ASP A 66 -5.56 -18.44 8.85
CA ASP A 66 -5.00 -19.07 7.64
C ASP A 66 -4.65 -18.03 6.57
N VAL A 67 -5.44 -16.94 6.50
CA VAL A 67 -5.26 -15.82 5.58
C VAL A 67 -5.43 -14.51 6.36
N ILE A 68 -4.47 -13.60 6.22
CA ILE A 68 -4.54 -12.24 6.78
C ILE A 68 -4.56 -11.26 5.61
N VAL A 69 -5.60 -10.43 5.53
CA VAL A 69 -5.65 -9.33 4.59
C VAL A 69 -4.98 -8.12 5.24
N VAL A 70 -3.82 -7.73 4.73
CA VAL A 70 -3.13 -6.50 5.15
C VAL A 70 -3.57 -5.40 4.19
N GLU A 71 -4.34 -4.45 4.69
CA GLU A 71 -4.81 -3.27 3.96
C GLU A 71 -3.99 -2.05 4.35
N PHE A 72 -3.41 -1.38 3.35
CA PHE A 72 -2.85 -0.06 3.47
C PHE A 72 -3.89 0.96 2.99
N SER A 73 -4.33 1.81 3.88
CA SER A 73 -5.57 2.57 3.73
C SER A 73 -5.39 4.05 4.09
N ASP A 74 -6.25 4.88 3.49
CA ASP A 74 -6.32 6.32 3.70
C ASP A 74 -7.76 6.69 4.09
N THR A 75 -7.94 7.35 5.22
CA THR A 75 -9.26 7.71 5.77
C THR A 75 -10.06 8.65 4.89
N GLU A 76 -9.39 9.47 4.08
CA GLU A 76 -10.02 10.40 3.15
C GLU A 76 -10.25 9.82 1.75
N CYS A 77 -9.76 8.59 1.46
CA CYS A 77 -9.96 7.94 0.19
C CYS A 77 -11.37 7.33 0.08
N PRO A 78 -12.18 7.72 -0.93
CA PRO A 78 -13.54 7.19 -1.11
C PRO A 78 -13.54 5.69 -1.45
N PHE A 79 -12.50 5.21 -2.08
CA PHE A 79 -12.32 3.78 -2.39
C PHE A 79 -12.03 2.98 -1.10
N CYS A 80 -11.21 3.52 -0.18
CA CYS A 80 -10.97 2.91 1.13
C CYS A 80 -12.25 2.86 1.97
N LYS A 81 -13.05 3.92 1.96
CA LYS A 81 -14.37 3.92 2.60
C LYS A 81 -15.26 2.79 2.10
N THR A 82 -15.29 2.57 0.78
CA THR A 82 -16.07 1.48 0.18
C THR A 82 -15.49 0.11 0.54
N PHE A 83 -14.17 -0.02 0.49
CA PHE A 83 -13.49 -1.28 0.80
C PHE A 83 -13.60 -1.64 2.28
N HIS A 84 -13.59 -0.68 3.17
CA HIS A 84 -13.82 -0.88 4.60
C HIS A 84 -15.17 -1.57 4.87
N GLN A 85 -16.22 -1.18 4.14
CA GLN A 85 -17.53 -1.84 4.23
C GLN A 85 -17.48 -3.28 3.71
N THR A 86 -16.70 -3.54 2.64
CA THR A 86 -16.46 -4.88 2.11
C THR A 86 -15.76 -5.74 3.15
N MET A 87 -14.67 -5.24 3.75
CA MET A 87 -13.88 -5.99 4.71
C MET A 87 -14.64 -6.25 6.02
N ASN A 88 -15.46 -5.33 6.49
CA ASN A 88 -16.34 -5.60 7.63
C ASN A 88 -17.25 -6.82 7.36
N LYS A 89 -17.85 -6.92 6.17
CA LYS A 89 -18.66 -8.10 5.77
C LYS A 89 -17.81 -9.36 5.65
N ILE A 90 -16.59 -9.27 5.14
CA ILE A 90 -15.66 -10.41 5.07
C ILE A 90 -15.37 -10.93 6.47
N ILE A 91 -15.00 -10.07 7.41
CA ILE A 91 -14.71 -10.49 8.79
C ILE A 91 -15.95 -11.01 9.50
N GLU A 92 -17.11 -10.43 9.25
CA GLU A 92 -18.37 -10.95 9.79
C GLU A 92 -18.66 -12.41 9.37
N ASN A 93 -18.31 -12.78 8.13
CA ASN A 93 -18.59 -14.10 7.58
C ASN A 93 -17.44 -15.11 7.79
N TYR A 94 -16.17 -14.68 7.63
CA TYR A 94 -15.00 -15.56 7.70
C TYR A 94 -14.19 -15.44 8.99
N GLY A 95 -14.30 -14.33 9.70
CA GLY A 95 -13.58 -14.09 10.96
C GLY A 95 -14.10 -14.96 12.11
N LYS A 96 -15.40 -15.33 12.09
CA LYS A 96 -16.04 -16.13 13.15
C LYS A 96 -15.43 -17.53 13.30
N ASN A 97 -14.96 -18.14 12.23
CA ASN A 97 -14.29 -19.43 12.26
C ASN A 97 -12.76 -19.31 12.42
N GLY A 98 -12.26 -18.08 12.56
CA GLY A 98 -10.84 -17.77 12.79
C GLY A 98 -9.93 -17.97 11.58
N ARG A 99 -10.49 -18.22 10.39
CA ARG A 99 -9.68 -18.50 9.18
C ARG A 99 -9.18 -17.26 8.45
N VAL A 100 -9.88 -16.12 8.63
CA VAL A 100 -9.50 -14.84 8.01
C VAL A 100 -9.38 -13.78 9.09
N ALA A 101 -8.34 -12.96 8.99
CA ALA A 101 -8.16 -11.75 9.76
C ALA A 101 -7.86 -10.56 8.85
N TRP A 102 -8.03 -9.37 9.37
CA TRP A 102 -7.79 -8.12 8.68
C TRP A 102 -6.85 -7.25 9.51
N VAL A 103 -5.76 -6.79 8.90
CA VAL A 103 -4.81 -5.83 9.44
C VAL A 103 -4.98 -4.52 8.71
N TYR A 104 -5.12 -3.44 9.46
CA TYR A 104 -5.16 -2.08 8.93
C TYR A 104 -3.81 -1.39 9.15
N ARG A 105 -3.23 -0.83 8.09
CA ARG A 105 -2.04 0.01 8.10
C ARG A 105 -2.33 1.34 7.43
N HIS A 106 -1.74 2.41 7.95
CA HIS A 106 -1.95 3.75 7.40
C HIS A 106 -1.15 3.97 6.11
N PHE A 107 -1.81 4.53 5.11
CA PHE A 107 -1.18 4.98 3.87
C PHE A 107 -1.76 6.33 3.43
N PRO A 108 -1.54 7.43 4.20
CA PRO A 108 -2.09 8.73 3.89
C PRO A 108 -1.48 9.31 2.63
N LEU A 109 -2.28 9.53 1.60
CA LEU A 109 -1.87 10.10 0.32
C LEU A 109 -1.87 11.63 0.39
N THR A 110 -0.92 12.22 1.11
CA THR A 110 -0.89 13.64 1.48
C THR A 110 -0.91 14.62 0.31
N SER A 111 -0.52 14.18 -0.89
CA SER A 111 -0.63 14.98 -2.12
C SER A 111 -2.07 15.14 -2.64
N LEU A 112 -2.98 14.26 -2.21
CA LEU A 112 -4.40 14.24 -2.59
C LEU A 112 -5.29 14.60 -1.39
N HIS A 113 -4.91 14.16 -0.19
CA HIS A 113 -5.70 14.19 1.03
C HIS A 113 -4.91 14.86 2.16
N THR A 114 -5.05 16.17 2.30
CA THR A 114 -4.23 16.98 3.21
C THR A 114 -4.51 16.70 4.68
N LYS A 115 -5.71 16.16 5.00
CA LYS A 115 -6.16 15.85 6.37
C LYS A 115 -5.87 14.41 6.82
N ALA A 116 -5.52 13.52 5.88
CA ALA A 116 -5.39 12.08 6.13
C ALA A 116 -4.39 11.73 7.26
N VAL A 117 -3.29 12.48 7.40
CA VAL A 117 -2.32 12.25 8.49
C VAL A 117 -2.91 12.57 9.86
N GLU A 118 -3.68 13.66 9.97
CA GLU A 118 -4.31 14.05 11.24
C GLU A 118 -5.42 13.07 11.63
N GLU A 119 -6.18 12.60 10.65
CA GLU A 119 -7.20 11.56 10.86
C GLU A 119 -6.58 10.22 11.25
N ALA A 120 -5.48 9.81 10.60
CA ALA A 120 -4.71 8.64 10.97
C ALA A 120 -4.18 8.75 12.42
N ASN A 121 -3.64 9.92 12.81
CA ASN A 121 -3.20 10.16 14.18
C ASN A 121 -4.35 10.08 15.19
N ALA A 122 -5.54 10.53 14.82
CA ALA A 122 -6.75 10.41 15.66
C ALA A 122 -7.15 8.95 15.90
N THR A 123 -7.06 8.08 14.89
CA THR A 123 -7.34 6.64 15.08
C THR A 123 -6.33 5.97 16.00
N GLU A 124 -5.06 6.38 15.93
CA GLU A 124 -4.01 5.91 16.85
C GLU A 124 -4.24 6.43 18.29
N CYS A 125 -4.77 7.64 18.45
CA CYS A 125 -5.16 8.14 19.78
C CYS A 125 -6.34 7.34 20.36
N ALA A 126 -7.28 6.92 19.54
CA ALA A 126 -8.33 6.00 19.97
C ALA A 126 -7.78 4.62 20.37
N TYR A 127 -6.76 4.13 19.65
CA TYR A 127 -6.03 2.92 20.04
C TYR A 127 -5.34 3.08 21.41
N GLU A 128 -4.68 4.20 21.65
CA GLU A 128 -4.03 4.47 22.94
C GLU A 128 -4.99 4.43 24.11
N LEU A 129 -6.20 4.96 23.92
CA LEU A 129 -7.21 5.08 24.98
C LEU A 129 -8.06 3.82 25.15
N GLY A 130 -8.30 3.07 24.09
CA GLY A 130 -9.22 1.94 24.07
C GLY A 130 -8.65 0.64 23.51
N GLY A 131 -7.34 0.59 23.22
CA GLY A 131 -6.70 -0.59 22.62
C GLY A 131 -7.23 -0.88 21.21
N ASN A 132 -7.08 -2.12 20.78
CA ASN A 132 -7.51 -2.54 19.44
C ASN A 132 -9.01 -2.34 19.20
N GLU A 133 -9.85 -2.56 20.20
CA GLU A 133 -11.29 -2.30 20.12
C GLU A 133 -11.57 -0.81 19.92
N GLY A 134 -10.84 0.05 20.63
CA GLY A 134 -10.93 1.50 20.48
C GLY A 134 -10.56 1.96 19.08
N PHE A 135 -9.49 1.43 18.50
CA PHE A 135 -9.10 1.70 17.11
C PHE A 135 -10.22 1.35 16.14
N TRP A 136 -10.72 0.11 16.17
CA TRP A 136 -11.72 -0.35 15.22
C TRP A 136 -13.05 0.36 15.36
N SER A 137 -13.49 0.66 16.58
CA SER A 137 -14.69 1.44 16.82
C SER A 137 -14.58 2.86 16.25
N TYR A 138 -13.40 3.47 16.44
CA TYR A 138 -13.14 4.83 15.99
C TYR A 138 -13.05 4.93 14.46
N ILE A 139 -12.29 4.04 13.82
CA ILE A 139 -12.14 4.08 12.37
C ILE A 139 -13.44 3.72 11.64
N ASN A 140 -14.24 2.81 12.19
CA ASN A 140 -15.59 2.53 11.68
C ASN A 140 -16.44 3.80 11.68
N LYS A 141 -16.37 4.59 12.76
CA LYS A 141 -17.13 5.84 12.86
C LYS A 141 -16.60 6.91 11.92
N VAL A 142 -15.27 7.04 11.76
CA VAL A 142 -14.67 7.94 10.77
C VAL A 142 -15.19 7.60 9.38
N TYR A 143 -15.11 6.33 8.94
CA TYR A 143 -15.60 5.92 7.62
C TYR A 143 -17.12 6.01 7.46
N GLU A 144 -17.89 5.93 8.55
CA GLU A 144 -19.33 6.15 8.50
C GLU A 144 -19.64 7.60 8.08
N ILE A 145 -18.98 8.58 8.72
CA ILE A 145 -19.36 9.99 8.60
C ILE A 145 -18.54 10.79 7.57
N THR A 146 -17.30 10.36 7.24
CA THR A 146 -16.46 11.13 6.31
C THR A 146 -17.12 11.28 4.94
N PRO A 147 -17.16 12.50 4.37
CA PRO A 147 -17.51 12.71 2.96
C PRO A 147 -16.39 12.28 1.99
N SER A 148 -15.20 11.96 2.51
CA SER A 148 -13.94 11.74 1.77
C SER A 148 -13.39 13.00 1.09
N ASN A 149 -12.18 12.91 0.52
CA ASN A 149 -11.52 13.97 -0.24
C ASN A 149 -11.39 15.29 0.55
N ASP A 150 -10.81 15.23 1.75
CA ASP A 150 -10.65 16.34 2.69
C ASP A 150 -11.98 16.94 3.19
N GLY A 151 -13.07 16.16 3.05
CA GLY A 151 -14.41 16.63 3.39
C GLY A 151 -14.76 16.55 4.88
N LEU A 152 -14.04 15.73 5.66
CA LEU A 152 -14.27 15.64 7.10
C LEU A 152 -13.74 16.90 7.80
N ASP A 153 -14.58 17.50 8.64
CA ASP A 153 -14.15 18.55 9.54
C ASP A 153 -13.36 17.95 10.70
N LEU A 154 -12.09 18.37 10.86
CA LEU A 154 -11.20 17.84 11.88
C LEU A 154 -11.69 18.09 13.32
N GLU A 155 -12.55 19.10 13.53
CA GLU A 155 -13.21 19.33 14.82
C GLU A 155 -14.17 18.19 15.21
N LYS A 156 -14.59 17.37 14.24
CA LYS A 156 -15.38 16.16 14.50
C LYS A 156 -14.58 15.04 15.14
N LEU A 157 -13.26 15.01 14.98
CA LEU A 157 -12.44 13.93 15.52
C LEU A 157 -12.56 13.77 17.04
N PRO A 158 -12.44 14.83 17.88
CA PRO A 158 -12.70 14.70 19.32
C PRO A 158 -14.18 14.45 19.65
N GLU A 159 -15.12 14.89 18.81
CA GLU A 159 -16.55 14.57 19.02
C GLU A 159 -16.81 13.08 18.86
N ILE A 160 -16.22 12.43 17.83
CA ILE A 160 -16.28 10.98 17.64
C ILE A 160 -15.71 10.26 18.86
N ALA A 161 -14.58 10.72 19.39
CA ALA A 161 -13.97 10.12 20.58
C ALA A 161 -14.91 10.16 21.78
N VAL A 162 -15.59 11.28 22.01
CA VAL A 162 -16.58 11.44 23.09
C VAL A 162 -17.80 10.54 22.84
N GLU A 163 -18.32 10.46 21.60
CA GLU A 163 -19.43 9.59 21.26
C GLU A 163 -19.13 8.11 21.58
N LEU A 164 -17.87 7.70 21.38
CA LEU A 164 -17.38 6.36 21.69
C LEU A 164 -16.98 6.15 23.16
N GLY A 165 -17.16 7.18 24.01
CA GLY A 165 -16.92 7.11 25.45
C GLY A 165 -15.47 7.37 25.86
N PHE A 166 -14.63 7.90 25.00
CA PHE A 166 -13.25 8.27 25.34
C PHE A 166 -13.21 9.62 26.07
N ASP A 167 -12.19 9.78 26.93
CA ASP A 167 -11.92 11.04 27.61
C ASP A 167 -11.46 12.11 26.59
N LYS A 168 -12.27 13.17 26.45
CA LYS A 168 -12.01 14.23 25.48
C LYS A 168 -10.64 14.88 25.66
N VAL A 169 -10.28 15.20 26.91
CA VAL A 169 -9.04 15.94 27.20
C VAL A 169 -7.83 15.08 26.84
N LYS A 170 -7.83 13.81 27.23
CA LYS A 170 -6.75 12.87 26.88
C LYS A 170 -6.63 12.65 25.37
N PHE A 171 -7.76 12.58 24.68
CA PHE A 171 -7.79 12.43 23.23
C PHE A 171 -7.18 13.63 22.52
N GLU A 172 -7.61 14.85 22.87
CA GLU A 172 -7.09 16.11 22.30
C GLU A 172 -5.61 16.31 22.63
N GLU A 173 -5.16 15.96 23.85
CA GLU A 173 -3.74 15.95 24.21
C GLU A 173 -2.92 14.97 23.34
N CYS A 174 -3.45 13.76 23.12
CA CYS A 174 -2.82 12.78 22.26
C CYS A 174 -2.70 13.29 20.82
N GLN A 175 -3.79 13.84 20.26
CA GLN A 175 -3.78 14.41 18.91
C GLN A 175 -2.75 15.54 18.76
N LYS A 176 -2.71 16.46 19.73
CA LYS A 176 -1.78 17.59 19.73
C LYS A 176 -0.31 17.16 19.80
N ASN A 177 -0.03 16.10 20.54
CA ASN A 177 1.33 15.60 20.72
C ASN A 177 1.89 14.90 19.47
N GLN A 178 1.04 14.51 18.53
CA GLN A 178 1.39 13.89 17.24
C GLN A 178 2.39 12.71 17.35
N LYS A 179 2.38 12.01 18.47
CA LYS A 179 3.39 11.00 18.78
C LYS A 179 3.35 9.78 17.86
N PHE A 180 2.25 9.58 17.15
CA PHE A 180 2.06 8.45 16.24
C PHE A 180 2.46 8.72 14.79
N ILE A 181 2.85 9.94 14.45
CA ILE A 181 3.29 10.29 13.09
C ILE A 181 4.39 9.36 12.60
N LYS A 182 5.35 9.01 13.46
CA LYS A 182 6.41 8.07 13.08
C LYS A 182 5.86 6.69 12.70
N LYS A 183 4.88 6.15 13.44
CA LYS A 183 4.22 4.86 13.14
C LYS A 183 3.48 4.95 11.80
N ILE A 184 2.72 6.02 11.59
CA ILE A 184 1.98 6.28 10.36
C ILE A 184 2.91 6.32 9.16
N MET A 185 4.04 7.03 9.26
CA MET A 185 5.03 7.11 8.19
C MET A 185 5.76 5.79 7.95
N LEU A 186 6.01 4.99 8.98
CA LEU A 186 6.55 3.63 8.82
C LEU A 186 5.57 2.71 8.06
N ASN A 187 4.26 2.86 8.29
CA ASN A 187 3.25 2.14 7.51
C ASN A 187 3.22 2.64 6.06
N TYR A 188 3.35 3.96 5.84
CA TYR A 188 3.47 4.54 4.51
C TYR A 188 4.67 3.96 3.74
N ASP A 189 5.85 3.94 4.37
CA ASP A 189 7.07 3.39 3.76
C ASP A 189 6.91 1.89 3.44
N ASP A 190 6.23 1.14 4.30
CA ASP A 190 5.93 -0.27 4.09
C ASP A 190 4.95 -0.49 2.91
N ALA A 191 3.93 0.38 2.77
CA ALA A 191 3.04 0.37 1.62
C ALA A 191 3.82 0.54 0.31
N ILE A 192 4.74 1.52 0.25
CA ILE A 192 5.58 1.74 -0.92
C ILE A 192 6.52 0.55 -1.18
N ALA A 193 7.16 0.02 -0.13
CA ALA A 193 8.09 -1.11 -0.25
C ALA A 193 7.39 -2.39 -0.73
N SER A 194 6.10 -2.56 -0.39
CA SER A 194 5.28 -3.70 -0.81
C SER A 194 4.62 -3.53 -2.18
N GLY A 195 4.89 -2.40 -2.88
CA GLY A 195 4.40 -2.14 -4.24
C GLY A 195 3.15 -1.26 -4.33
N GLY A 196 2.73 -0.65 -3.22
CA GLY A 196 1.58 0.27 -3.17
C GLY A 196 1.87 1.58 -3.89
N ASN A 197 0.96 1.99 -4.76
CA ASN A 197 1.00 3.24 -5.51
C ASN A 197 -0.30 4.05 -5.40
N GLY A 198 -1.24 3.59 -4.57
CA GLY A 198 -2.54 4.17 -4.31
C GLY A 198 -3.29 3.36 -3.25
N THR A 199 -4.47 3.82 -2.86
CA THR A 199 -5.26 3.18 -1.81
C THR A 199 -6.66 2.77 -2.27
N PRO A 200 -7.21 1.65 -1.74
CA PRO A 200 -6.56 0.71 -0.83
C PRO A 200 -5.54 -0.16 -1.56
N HIS A 201 -4.38 -0.39 -0.92
CA HIS A 201 -3.39 -1.37 -1.34
C HIS A 201 -3.50 -2.59 -0.41
N ASN A 202 -3.70 -3.77 -0.98
CA ASN A 202 -4.01 -4.96 -0.20
C ASN A 202 -3.07 -6.11 -0.51
N ILE A 203 -2.60 -6.78 0.53
CA ILE A 203 -1.81 -8.00 0.44
C ILE A 203 -2.49 -9.08 1.25
N LEU A 204 -2.79 -10.22 0.60
CA LEU A 204 -3.26 -11.41 1.29
C LEU A 204 -2.04 -12.25 1.67
N LEU A 205 -1.77 -12.31 2.97
CA LEU A 205 -0.70 -13.11 3.55
C LEU A 205 -1.29 -14.43 4.05
N THR A 206 -0.74 -15.55 3.59
CA THR A 206 -1.12 -16.88 4.08
C THR A 206 -0.25 -17.33 5.26
N LYS A 207 -0.72 -18.28 6.04
CA LYS A 207 0.09 -18.93 7.08
C LYS A 207 1.35 -19.64 6.57
N ASN A 208 1.43 -19.89 5.26
CA ASN A 208 2.58 -20.46 4.59
C ASN A 208 3.57 -19.39 4.10
N ASN A 209 3.31 -18.11 4.38
CA ASN A 209 4.04 -16.93 3.94
C ASN A 209 3.92 -16.61 2.43
N ASP A 210 2.94 -17.20 1.72
CA ASP A 210 2.62 -16.72 0.38
C ASP A 210 1.93 -15.36 0.48
N MET A 211 2.27 -14.45 -0.44
CA MET A 211 1.74 -13.09 -0.48
C MET A 211 1.13 -12.80 -1.85
N PHE A 212 -0.15 -12.41 -1.86
CA PHE A 212 -0.88 -12.07 -3.08
C PHE A 212 -1.33 -10.62 -3.04
N GLN A 213 -0.89 -9.83 -4.02
CA GLN A 213 -1.28 -8.43 -4.15
C GLN A 213 -2.66 -8.32 -4.82
N VAL A 214 -3.59 -7.63 -4.15
CA VAL A 214 -4.99 -7.49 -4.59
C VAL A 214 -5.42 -6.02 -4.39
N ASP A 215 -4.86 -5.13 -5.22
CA ASP A 215 -5.09 -3.68 -5.09
C ASP A 215 -6.45 -3.25 -5.62
N GLY A 216 -7.05 -2.36 -4.87
CA GLY A 216 -8.31 -1.71 -5.22
C GLY A 216 -9.47 -2.10 -4.30
N ALA A 217 -10.54 -1.33 -4.41
CA ALA A 217 -11.73 -1.48 -3.59
C ALA A 217 -12.70 -2.50 -4.21
N PHE A 218 -12.32 -3.76 -4.21
CA PHE A 218 -13.16 -4.80 -4.78
C PHE A 218 -14.47 -4.97 -4.00
N PRO A 219 -15.61 -5.19 -4.69
CA PRO A 219 -16.87 -5.48 -4.03
C PRO A 219 -16.82 -6.84 -3.31
N TYR A 220 -17.73 -7.00 -2.33
CA TYR A 220 -17.78 -8.16 -1.44
C TYR A 220 -17.69 -9.52 -2.17
N GLU A 221 -18.48 -9.74 -3.22
CA GLU A 221 -18.50 -11.01 -3.94
C GLU A 221 -17.16 -11.34 -4.62
N MET A 222 -16.48 -10.32 -5.14
CA MET A 222 -15.17 -10.51 -5.75
C MET A 222 -14.10 -10.78 -4.68
N MET A 223 -14.08 -10.00 -3.61
CA MET A 223 -13.13 -10.20 -2.50
C MET A 223 -13.37 -11.56 -1.81
N ARG A 224 -14.63 -11.97 -1.66
CA ARG A 224 -15.00 -13.30 -1.18
C ARG A 224 -14.41 -14.40 -2.06
N SER A 225 -14.57 -14.28 -3.39
CA SER A 225 -14.04 -15.28 -4.33
C SER A 225 -12.51 -15.38 -4.27
N VAL A 226 -11.82 -14.25 -4.14
CA VAL A 226 -10.36 -14.21 -3.94
C VAL A 226 -9.97 -14.93 -2.65
N ILE A 227 -10.63 -14.63 -1.54
CA ILE A 227 -10.38 -15.26 -0.23
C ILE A 227 -10.63 -16.76 -0.30
N ASP A 228 -11.73 -17.21 -0.94
CA ASP A 228 -12.03 -18.62 -1.10
C ASP A 228 -10.95 -19.37 -1.89
N ILE A 229 -10.39 -18.74 -2.96
CA ILE A 229 -9.26 -19.30 -3.72
C ILE A 229 -8.03 -19.42 -2.83
N VAL A 230 -7.68 -18.40 -2.06
CA VAL A 230 -6.49 -18.42 -1.20
C VAL A 230 -6.66 -19.41 -0.05
N LEU A 231 -7.84 -19.49 0.57
CA LEU A 231 -8.14 -20.50 1.59
C LEU A 231 -8.03 -21.93 1.03
N LYS A 232 -8.55 -22.14 -0.17
CA LYS A 232 -8.44 -23.44 -0.85
C LYS A 232 -6.98 -23.80 -1.13
N SER A 233 -6.16 -22.84 -1.59
CA SER A 233 -4.73 -23.08 -1.83
C SER A 233 -3.99 -23.49 -0.57
N VAL A 234 -4.33 -22.88 0.57
CA VAL A 234 -3.79 -23.25 1.89
C VAL A 234 -4.19 -24.67 2.28
N ASP A 235 -5.47 -25.04 2.10
CA ASP A 235 -5.99 -26.36 2.45
C ASP A 235 -5.41 -27.47 1.55
N GLU A 236 -5.31 -27.24 0.25
CA GLU A 236 -4.87 -28.20 -0.75
C GLU A 236 -3.35 -28.14 -1.03
N LYS A 237 -2.62 -27.21 -0.38
CA LYS A 237 -1.19 -26.96 -0.60
C LYS A 237 -0.86 -26.71 -2.08
N GLN A 238 -1.69 -25.90 -2.73
CA GLN A 238 -1.46 -25.49 -4.11
C GLN A 238 -0.22 -24.60 -4.18
N ASP A 239 0.48 -24.63 -5.32
CA ASP A 239 1.61 -23.74 -5.56
C ASP A 239 1.15 -22.29 -5.76
N PHE A 240 2.09 -21.38 -5.50
CA PHE A 240 1.87 -19.94 -5.58
C PHE A 240 1.36 -19.49 -6.96
N GLU A 241 1.96 -20.00 -8.04
CA GLU A 241 1.66 -19.53 -9.39
C GLU A 241 0.23 -19.91 -9.81
N THR A 242 -0.19 -21.14 -9.53
CA THR A 242 -1.56 -21.61 -9.77
C THR A 242 -2.57 -20.73 -9.05
N THR A 243 -2.31 -20.43 -7.76
CA THR A 243 -3.18 -19.58 -6.94
C THR A 243 -3.22 -18.15 -7.47
N ASN A 244 -2.03 -17.55 -7.75
CA ASN A 244 -1.92 -16.20 -8.25
C ASN A 244 -2.63 -16.01 -9.60
N ASN A 245 -2.51 -16.97 -10.52
CA ASN A 245 -3.20 -16.94 -11.80
C ASN A 245 -4.71 -17.01 -11.63
N ALA A 246 -5.20 -17.84 -10.70
CA ALA A 246 -6.64 -17.91 -10.40
C ALA A 246 -7.16 -16.57 -9.82
N ILE A 247 -6.39 -15.91 -8.95
CA ILE A 247 -6.71 -14.58 -8.43
C ILE A 247 -6.77 -13.56 -9.57
N LYS A 248 -5.74 -13.52 -10.43
CA LYS A 248 -5.68 -12.60 -11.58
C LYS A 248 -6.88 -12.72 -12.50
N LEU A 249 -7.38 -13.93 -12.74
CA LEU A 249 -8.61 -14.15 -13.53
C LEU A 249 -9.84 -13.51 -12.89
N ILE A 250 -9.95 -13.53 -11.55
CA ILE A 250 -11.07 -12.92 -10.83
C ILE A 250 -11.00 -11.40 -10.87
N ILE A 251 -9.80 -10.83 -10.66
CA ILE A 251 -9.62 -9.37 -10.57
C ILE A 251 -9.42 -8.69 -11.93
N GLY A 252 -9.39 -9.46 -13.02
CA GLY A 252 -9.31 -8.94 -14.40
C GLY A 252 -7.91 -8.43 -14.78
N ARG A 253 -6.85 -9.05 -14.28
CA ARG A 253 -5.45 -8.69 -14.54
C ARG A 253 -4.68 -9.82 -15.19
#